data_ee335257c79c609104cb84c3ffc2d0b2
#
_entry.id   ee335257c79c609104cb84c3ffc2d0b2
#
_cell.length_a   1.000
_cell.length_b   1.000
_cell.length_c   1.000
_cell.angle_alpha   90.00
_cell.angle_beta   90.00
_cell.angle_gamma   90.00
#
_symmetry.space_group_name_H-M   'P 1'
#
loop_
_entity.id
_entity.type
_entity.pdbx_description
1 polymer ?
#
loop_
_entity_poly.entity_id
_entity_poly.type
_entity_poly.pdbx_seq_one_letter_code
_entity_poly.pdbx_strand_id
1 'polypeptide(L)'
;FFSGGCLAIISMLFILCSCDNAVKKLIRNGEREKIVNELLLLKNELPMKVDNTEVEMTDVSVDGDTLVFDCSVPSEYWEMIQSTIDMANTDRNVARLVESLKDDYADKLIAGGLGFKYVYRNNNSGKYLFSICASPERLKDLKDRLDRGALKPYSTLELTQMEIEKMKLPSKLEDGVWLTDAYIKGNSLFYDIKIEAKIDPANLSSTDVADMRQSIIESLKEEKMLKLYKKNIVREDIHFVYVYNDSRGVEFARIDIGPEIFMYE
;
A
#
# COMPACT_ATOMS: atom_id res chain seq x y z
N PHE A 1 15.51 3.62 -5.45
CA PHE A 1 14.40 4.44 -5.97
C PHE A 1 13.40 3.52 -6.63
N PHE A 2 12.51 2.93 -5.82
CA PHE A 2 11.42 2.10 -6.35
C PHE A 2 10.30 3.00 -6.80
N SER A 3 9.77 2.74 -7.99
CA SER A 3 8.51 3.36 -8.39
C SER A 3 7.41 2.77 -7.50
N GLY A 4 7.10 3.46 -6.42
CA GLY A 4 6.16 3.02 -5.39
C GLY A 4 4.69 2.96 -5.82
N GLY A 5 4.44 2.88 -7.13
CA GLY A 5 3.10 3.06 -7.68
C GLY A 5 2.06 2.06 -7.19
N CYS A 6 2.37 0.76 -7.25
CA CYS A 6 1.42 -0.27 -6.83
C CYS A 6 1.17 -0.28 -5.34
N LEU A 7 2.26 -0.08 -4.63
CA LEU A 7 2.24 0.05 -3.20
C LEU A 7 1.33 1.23 -2.79
N ALA A 8 1.36 2.36 -3.46
CA ALA A 8 0.56 3.54 -3.11
C ALA A 8 -0.96 3.35 -3.31
N ILE A 9 -1.41 2.67 -4.35
CA ILE A 9 -2.85 2.35 -4.48
C ILE A 9 -3.30 1.46 -3.32
N ILE A 10 -2.45 0.52 -2.91
CA ILE A 10 -2.75 -0.34 -1.77
C ILE A 10 -2.83 0.48 -0.49
N SER A 11 -1.92 1.44 -0.25
CA SER A 11 -2.00 2.28 0.95
C SER A 11 -3.21 3.18 0.94
N MET A 12 -3.61 3.71 -0.21
CA MET A 12 -4.87 4.43 -0.32
C MET A 12 -6.08 3.56 0.01
N LEU A 13 -5.99 2.23 -0.20
CA LEU A 13 -7.01 1.27 0.21
C LEU A 13 -7.04 1.02 1.73
N PHE A 14 -5.91 1.24 2.44
CA PHE A 14 -5.84 1.11 3.91
C PHE A 14 -6.30 2.34 4.70
N ILE A 15 -6.56 3.42 4.01
CA ILE A 15 -7.04 4.69 4.57
C ILE A 15 -8.25 4.52 5.50
N LEU A 16 -9.05 3.48 5.29
CA LEU A 16 -10.25 3.23 6.10
C LEU A 16 -10.00 2.61 7.46
N CYS A 17 -8.83 2.00 7.66
CA CYS A 17 -8.57 1.24 8.89
C CYS A 17 -8.23 2.10 10.10
N SER A 18 -7.86 3.35 9.91
CA SER A 18 -7.34 4.19 10.99
C SER A 18 -8.25 5.32 11.46
N CYS A 19 -9.37 5.53 10.79
CA CYS A 19 -10.44 6.35 11.38
C CYS A 19 -11.07 5.69 12.62
N ASP A 20 -10.30 4.82 13.27
CA ASP A 20 -10.74 3.83 14.24
C ASP A 20 -11.46 4.40 15.45
N ASN A 21 -11.05 5.54 15.98
CA ASN A 21 -11.66 6.07 17.21
C ASN A 21 -12.91 6.92 16.95
N ALA A 22 -12.96 7.67 15.84
CA ALA A 22 -14.16 8.45 15.49
C ALA A 22 -15.22 7.52 14.89
N VAL A 23 -14.83 6.64 13.96
CA VAL A 23 -15.74 5.69 13.31
C VAL A 23 -16.23 4.60 14.27
N LYS A 24 -15.38 4.03 15.15
CA LYS A 24 -15.80 3.07 16.18
C LYS A 24 -16.83 3.62 17.16
N LYS A 25 -16.74 4.92 17.46
CA LYS A 25 -17.72 5.60 18.30
C LYS A 25 -19.08 5.78 17.60
N LEU A 26 -19.05 5.75 16.27
CA LEU A 26 -20.15 6.10 15.40
C LEU A 26 -20.97 4.89 14.91
N ILE A 27 -20.37 3.70 14.81
CA ILE A 27 -21.00 2.56 14.14
C ILE A 27 -21.68 1.61 15.14
N ARG A 28 -22.57 2.13 15.97
CA ARG A 28 -23.46 1.29 16.77
C ARG A 28 -24.87 1.23 16.17
N ASN A 29 -25.21 0.05 15.62
CA ASN A 29 -26.57 -0.36 15.18
C ASN A 29 -27.19 0.31 13.94
N GLY A 30 -26.92 -0.22 12.87
CA GLY A 30 -27.29 -0.66 11.59
C GLY A 30 -28.48 -0.16 10.76
N GLU A 31 -29.09 1.00 10.99
CA GLU A 31 -30.03 1.56 10.03
C GLU A 31 -29.34 2.63 9.15
N ARG A 32 -29.68 2.67 7.85
CA ARG A 32 -29.13 3.60 6.86
C ARG A 32 -29.01 5.04 7.37
N GLU A 33 -30.08 5.56 8.00
CA GLU A 33 -30.07 6.94 8.50
C GLU A 33 -29.05 7.17 9.60
N LYS A 34 -28.82 6.17 10.44
CA LYS A 34 -27.79 6.26 11.48
C LYS A 34 -26.40 6.30 10.86
N ILE A 35 -26.11 5.41 9.90
CA ILE A 35 -24.81 5.39 9.20
C ILE A 35 -24.58 6.74 8.50
N VAL A 36 -25.58 7.24 7.78
CA VAL A 36 -25.47 8.51 7.06
C VAL A 36 -25.26 9.67 8.02
N ASN A 37 -26.04 9.75 9.11
CA ASN A 37 -25.90 10.81 10.10
C ASN A 37 -24.56 10.75 10.81
N GLU A 38 -24.11 9.57 11.17
CA GLU A 38 -22.82 9.34 11.80
C GLU A 38 -21.66 9.79 10.89
N LEU A 39 -21.71 9.44 9.60
CA LEU A 39 -20.70 9.89 8.63
C LEU A 39 -20.73 11.39 8.39
N LEU A 40 -21.92 12.01 8.40
CA LEU A 40 -22.01 13.46 8.28
C LEU A 40 -21.49 14.20 9.52
N LEU A 41 -21.53 13.57 10.71
CA LEU A 41 -20.88 14.12 11.89
C LEU A 41 -19.36 14.14 11.74
N LEU A 42 -18.79 13.19 11.00
CA LEU A 42 -17.36 13.16 10.67
C LEU A 42 -16.93 14.45 9.93
N LYS A 43 -17.84 15.09 9.21
CA LYS A 43 -17.59 16.37 8.51
C LYS A 43 -17.05 17.47 9.41
N ASN A 44 -17.40 17.44 10.70
CA ASN A 44 -16.94 18.44 11.67
C ASN A 44 -15.49 18.19 12.13
N GLU A 45 -14.94 17.00 11.83
CA GLU A 45 -13.59 16.60 12.18
C GLU A 45 -12.60 16.72 10.99
N LEU A 46 -13.14 17.04 9.80
CA LEU A 46 -12.35 17.19 8.58
C LEU A 46 -11.68 18.58 8.50
N PRO A 47 -10.50 18.68 7.85
CA PRO A 47 -9.76 17.60 7.22
C PRO A 47 -9.03 16.73 8.23
N MET A 48 -8.92 15.43 7.93
CA MET A 48 -8.18 14.49 8.77
C MET A 48 -7.18 13.69 7.95
N LYS A 49 -5.98 13.52 8.50
CA LYS A 49 -4.97 12.66 7.89
C LYS A 49 -5.39 11.20 7.97
N VAL A 50 -5.08 10.52 6.93
CA VAL A 50 -5.36 9.11 6.79
C VAL A 50 -4.15 8.31 7.22
N ASP A 51 -4.25 7.67 8.37
CA ASP A 51 -3.13 6.96 9.02
C ASP A 51 -1.84 7.80 9.07
N ASN A 52 -0.70 7.15 8.88
CA ASN A 52 0.61 7.80 8.81
C ASN A 52 0.91 8.32 7.39
N THR A 53 -0.11 8.66 6.62
CA THR A 53 0.05 9.18 5.25
C THR A 53 -0.06 10.70 5.21
N GLU A 54 0.38 11.28 4.11
CA GLU A 54 0.12 12.69 3.79
C GLU A 54 -1.19 12.87 2.99
N VAL A 55 -1.96 11.78 2.80
CA VAL A 55 -3.29 11.84 2.21
C VAL A 55 -4.28 12.33 3.27
N GLU A 56 -5.12 13.29 2.92
CA GLU A 56 -6.12 13.85 3.82
C GLU A 56 -7.52 13.57 3.28
N MET A 57 -8.42 13.09 4.14
CA MET A 57 -9.85 13.13 3.88
C MET A 57 -10.34 14.55 4.10
N THR A 58 -10.85 15.18 3.05
CA THR A 58 -11.21 16.60 3.05
C THR A 58 -12.70 16.85 3.13
N ASP A 59 -13.51 15.93 2.63
CA ASP A 59 -14.96 15.99 2.72
C ASP A 59 -15.60 14.60 2.74
N VAL A 60 -16.79 14.52 3.30
CA VAL A 60 -17.67 13.36 3.24
C VAL A 60 -19.09 13.82 2.88
N SER A 61 -19.71 13.08 1.98
CA SER A 61 -21.09 13.37 1.54
C SER A 61 -21.84 12.09 1.20
N VAL A 62 -23.11 12.22 0.91
CA VAL A 62 -23.97 11.12 0.48
C VAL A 62 -24.60 11.49 -0.85
N ASP A 63 -24.38 10.65 -1.84
CA ASP A 63 -24.96 10.78 -3.19
C ASP A 63 -25.84 9.56 -3.46
N GLY A 64 -27.16 9.73 -3.34
CA GLY A 64 -28.10 8.64 -3.42
C GLY A 64 -27.85 7.56 -2.35
N ASP A 65 -27.47 6.37 -2.79
CA ASP A 65 -27.10 5.22 -1.95
C ASP A 65 -25.58 5.04 -1.80
N THR A 66 -24.80 6.05 -2.17
CA THR A 66 -23.35 6.01 -2.15
C THR A 66 -22.80 7.00 -1.14
N LEU A 67 -21.95 6.51 -0.22
CA LEU A 67 -21.12 7.34 0.64
C LEU A 67 -19.91 7.82 -0.16
N VAL A 68 -19.72 9.12 -0.26
CA VAL A 68 -18.62 9.73 -1.02
C VAL A 68 -17.61 10.34 -0.05
N PHE A 69 -16.36 9.94 -0.20
CA PHE A 69 -15.22 10.43 0.57
C PHE A 69 -14.27 11.15 -0.38
N ASP A 70 -14.12 12.45 -0.24
CA ASP A 70 -13.14 13.22 -0.98
C ASP A 70 -11.79 13.20 -0.26
N CYS A 71 -10.75 12.82 -0.99
CA CYS A 71 -9.39 12.68 -0.48
C CYS A 71 -8.42 13.56 -1.26
N SER A 72 -7.58 14.27 -0.56
CA SER A 72 -6.51 15.12 -1.08
C SER A 72 -5.20 14.35 -1.09
N VAL A 73 -4.53 14.29 -2.24
CA VAL A 73 -3.31 13.51 -2.47
C VAL A 73 -2.16 14.43 -2.84
N PRO A 74 -1.02 14.39 -2.16
CA PRO A 74 0.17 15.11 -2.56
C PRO A 74 0.63 14.73 -3.97
N SER A 75 1.15 15.69 -4.73
CA SER A 75 1.58 15.47 -6.11
C SER A 75 2.64 14.37 -6.23
N GLU A 76 3.54 14.28 -5.28
CA GLU A 76 4.57 13.24 -5.22
C GLU A 76 3.99 11.82 -5.13
N TYR A 77 2.90 11.64 -4.38
CA TYR A 77 2.20 10.35 -4.31
C TYR A 77 1.48 10.04 -5.61
N TRP A 78 0.93 11.06 -6.28
CA TRP A 78 0.29 10.87 -7.57
C TRP A 78 1.25 10.33 -8.63
N GLU A 79 2.45 10.91 -8.72
CA GLU A 79 3.48 10.45 -9.65
C GLU A 79 3.83 8.97 -9.45
N MET A 80 3.77 8.51 -8.21
CA MET A 80 4.06 7.12 -7.85
C MET A 80 2.93 6.13 -8.20
N ILE A 81 1.67 6.57 -8.14
CA ILE A 81 0.51 5.65 -8.29
C ILE A 81 -0.13 5.67 -9.68
N GLN A 82 0.16 6.67 -10.50
CA GLN A 82 -0.52 6.84 -11.80
C GLN A 82 -0.35 5.61 -12.72
N SER A 83 0.75 4.88 -12.60
CA SER A 83 1.02 3.67 -13.39
C SER A 83 0.10 2.48 -13.07
N THR A 84 -0.61 2.53 -11.93
CA THR A 84 -1.41 1.41 -11.42
C THR A 84 -2.89 1.73 -11.30
N ILE A 85 -3.28 2.91 -11.79
CA ILE A 85 -4.65 3.41 -11.63
C ILE A 85 -5.70 2.51 -12.30
N ASP A 86 -5.33 1.86 -13.41
CA ASP A 86 -6.21 0.94 -14.14
C ASP A 86 -6.64 -0.25 -13.27
N MET A 87 -5.85 -0.58 -12.24
CA MET A 87 -6.16 -1.66 -11.32
C MET A 87 -7.03 -1.21 -10.13
N ALA A 88 -7.18 0.09 -9.89
CA ALA A 88 -7.82 0.62 -8.69
C ALA A 88 -9.25 0.08 -8.48
N ASN A 89 -10.02 -0.08 -9.55
CA ASN A 89 -11.39 -0.57 -9.52
C ASN A 89 -11.56 -2.04 -9.93
N THR A 90 -10.48 -2.83 -10.02
CA THR A 90 -10.63 -4.27 -10.21
C THR A 90 -11.28 -4.91 -8.99
N ASP A 91 -12.00 -6.01 -9.18
CA ASP A 91 -12.68 -6.69 -8.07
C ASP A 91 -11.71 -7.12 -6.96
N ARG A 92 -10.51 -7.58 -7.32
CA ARG A 92 -9.51 -8.00 -6.34
C ARG A 92 -8.99 -6.83 -5.49
N ASN A 93 -8.84 -5.62 -6.08
CA ASN A 93 -8.43 -4.44 -5.33
C ASN A 93 -9.57 -3.91 -4.46
N VAL A 94 -10.77 -3.79 -5.01
CA VAL A 94 -11.94 -3.36 -4.21
C VAL A 94 -12.25 -4.37 -3.11
N ALA A 95 -12.07 -5.67 -3.36
CA ALA A 95 -12.20 -6.71 -2.34
C ALA A 95 -11.19 -6.54 -1.20
N ARG A 96 -9.95 -6.14 -1.52
CA ARG A 96 -8.93 -5.81 -0.49
C ARG A 96 -9.39 -4.65 0.40
N LEU A 97 -10.04 -3.64 -0.19
CA LEU A 97 -10.64 -2.56 0.58
C LEU A 97 -11.77 -3.08 1.47
N VAL A 98 -12.67 -3.89 0.92
CA VAL A 98 -13.79 -4.50 1.67
C VAL A 98 -13.28 -5.35 2.83
N GLU A 99 -12.23 -6.16 2.61
CA GLU A 99 -11.60 -6.97 3.67
C GLU A 99 -10.92 -6.11 4.75
N SER A 100 -10.44 -4.92 4.38
CA SER A 100 -9.82 -3.99 5.33
C SER A 100 -10.82 -3.19 6.16
N LEU A 101 -12.10 -3.18 5.77
CA LEU A 101 -13.16 -2.58 6.58
C LEU A 101 -13.26 -3.36 7.89
N LYS A 102 -13.04 -2.64 9.00
CA LYS A 102 -13.02 -3.25 10.33
C LYS A 102 -14.41 -3.72 10.76
N ASP A 103 -14.40 -4.76 11.56
CA ASP A 103 -15.58 -5.37 12.17
C ASP A 103 -16.62 -5.75 11.09
N ASP A 104 -17.87 -5.52 11.33
CA ASP A 104 -19.01 -5.78 10.47
C ASP A 104 -19.42 -4.57 9.58
N TYR A 105 -18.45 -3.65 9.30
CA TYR A 105 -18.79 -2.40 8.59
C TYR A 105 -19.28 -2.65 7.16
N ALA A 106 -18.66 -3.57 6.43
CA ALA A 106 -19.14 -3.96 5.12
C ALA A 106 -20.58 -4.53 5.19
N ASP A 107 -20.87 -5.35 6.20
CA ASP A 107 -22.20 -5.92 6.43
C ASP A 107 -23.21 -4.84 6.79
N LYS A 108 -22.82 -3.85 7.59
CA LYS A 108 -23.69 -2.68 7.92
C LYS A 108 -23.99 -1.83 6.69
N LEU A 109 -23.01 -1.58 5.84
CA LEU A 109 -23.23 -0.88 4.56
C LEU A 109 -24.22 -1.64 3.69
N ILE A 110 -24.02 -2.96 3.54
CA ILE A 110 -24.90 -3.84 2.77
C ILE A 110 -26.32 -3.83 3.34
N ALA A 111 -26.45 -3.96 4.66
CA ALA A 111 -27.75 -3.91 5.34
C ALA A 111 -28.45 -2.56 5.17
N GLY A 112 -27.69 -1.46 5.16
CA GLY A 112 -28.18 -0.11 4.90
C GLY A 112 -28.47 0.18 3.43
N GLY A 113 -28.17 -0.77 2.51
CA GLY A 113 -28.29 -0.55 1.07
C GLY A 113 -27.35 0.56 0.59
N LEU A 114 -26.16 0.66 1.18
CA LEU A 114 -25.17 1.69 0.89
C LEU A 114 -23.94 1.11 0.21
N GLY A 115 -23.45 1.83 -0.79
CA GLY A 115 -22.14 1.66 -1.40
C GLY A 115 -21.16 2.73 -0.93
N PHE A 116 -19.97 2.73 -1.48
CA PHE A 116 -18.97 3.76 -1.20
C PHE A 116 -18.23 4.20 -2.47
N LYS A 117 -17.71 5.43 -2.41
CA LYS A 117 -16.84 6.01 -3.44
C LYS A 117 -15.79 6.89 -2.79
N TYR A 118 -14.53 6.54 -3.00
CA TYR A 118 -13.38 7.38 -2.66
C TYR A 118 -13.00 8.17 -3.90
N VAL A 119 -12.93 9.49 -3.78
CA VAL A 119 -12.57 10.41 -4.87
C VAL A 119 -11.23 11.03 -4.49
N TYR A 120 -10.22 10.78 -5.28
CA TYR A 120 -8.87 11.28 -5.06
C TYR A 120 -8.61 12.49 -5.93
N ARG A 121 -8.13 13.57 -5.30
CA ARG A 121 -7.80 14.83 -5.96
C ARG A 121 -6.38 15.25 -5.62
N ASN A 122 -5.73 15.93 -6.55
CA ASN A 122 -4.42 16.52 -6.27
C ASN A 122 -4.56 17.67 -5.25
N ASN A 123 -3.75 17.67 -4.21
CA ASN A 123 -3.81 18.63 -3.11
C ASN A 123 -3.54 20.09 -3.54
N ASN A 124 -2.68 20.29 -4.55
CA ASN A 124 -2.29 21.62 -4.99
C ASN A 124 -3.29 22.23 -5.97
N SER A 125 -3.84 21.41 -6.87
CA SER A 125 -4.69 21.89 -7.97
C SER A 125 -6.17 21.60 -7.79
N GLY A 126 -6.55 20.73 -6.84
CA GLY A 126 -7.91 20.20 -6.69
C GLY A 126 -8.36 19.30 -7.85
N LYS A 127 -7.47 19.05 -8.82
CA LYS A 127 -7.80 18.26 -10.01
C LYS A 127 -8.13 16.82 -9.63
N TYR A 128 -9.24 16.31 -10.20
CA TYR A 128 -9.58 14.90 -10.09
C TYR A 128 -8.44 14.02 -10.62
N LEU A 129 -8.09 13.01 -9.89
CA LEU A 129 -7.09 12.01 -10.25
C LEU A 129 -7.77 10.68 -10.64
N PHE A 130 -8.46 10.06 -9.69
CA PHE A 130 -9.21 8.82 -9.89
C PHE A 130 -10.23 8.62 -8.78
N SER A 131 -11.00 7.55 -8.86
CA SER A 131 -11.87 7.12 -7.78
C SER A 131 -11.90 5.60 -7.65
N ILE A 132 -12.20 5.12 -6.45
CA ILE A 132 -12.44 3.71 -6.15
C ILE A 132 -13.86 3.61 -5.62
N CYS A 133 -14.66 2.70 -6.17
CA CYS A 133 -16.05 2.61 -5.77
C CYS A 133 -16.59 1.17 -5.78
N ALA A 134 -17.58 0.96 -4.92
CA ALA A 134 -18.47 -0.18 -5.01
C ALA A 134 -19.92 0.29 -4.79
N SER A 135 -20.80 0.00 -5.76
CA SER A 135 -22.25 0.14 -5.53
C SER A 135 -22.70 -0.83 -4.46
N PRO A 136 -23.89 -0.66 -3.87
CA PRO A 136 -24.44 -1.60 -2.88
C PRO A 136 -24.44 -3.05 -3.39
N GLU A 137 -24.83 -3.27 -4.65
CA GLU A 137 -24.87 -4.60 -5.27
C GLU A 137 -23.48 -5.18 -5.44
N ARG A 138 -22.53 -4.35 -5.93
CA ARG A 138 -21.13 -4.76 -6.08
C ARG A 138 -20.50 -5.08 -4.75
N LEU A 139 -20.73 -4.26 -3.74
CA LEU A 139 -20.22 -4.48 -2.39
C LEU A 139 -20.71 -5.82 -1.83
N LYS A 140 -22.01 -6.11 -2.00
CA LYS A 140 -22.60 -7.38 -1.59
C LYS A 140 -21.99 -8.57 -2.35
N ASP A 141 -21.87 -8.48 -3.68
CA ASP A 141 -21.25 -9.56 -4.48
C ASP A 141 -19.79 -9.82 -4.05
N LEU A 142 -19.01 -8.75 -3.88
CA LEU A 142 -17.62 -8.86 -3.44
C LEU A 142 -17.51 -9.52 -2.06
N LYS A 143 -18.36 -9.09 -1.10
CA LYS A 143 -18.39 -9.66 0.25
C LYS A 143 -18.78 -11.14 0.22
N ASP A 144 -19.82 -11.49 -0.50
CA ASP A 144 -20.30 -12.87 -0.65
C ASP A 144 -19.22 -13.77 -1.29
N ARG A 145 -18.44 -13.26 -2.25
CA ARG A 145 -17.35 -13.99 -2.90
C ARG A 145 -16.12 -14.13 -2.00
N LEU A 146 -15.82 -13.11 -1.20
CA LEU A 146 -14.78 -13.15 -0.17
C LEU A 146 -15.10 -14.22 0.88
N ASP A 147 -16.31 -14.17 1.45
CA ASP A 147 -16.72 -15.07 2.54
C ASP A 147 -16.72 -16.54 2.10
N ARG A 148 -17.03 -16.80 0.84
CA ARG A 148 -16.96 -18.15 0.25
C ARG A 148 -15.55 -18.56 -0.22
N GLY A 149 -14.54 -17.69 -0.10
CA GLY A 149 -13.20 -17.92 -0.64
C GLY A 149 -13.12 -17.99 -2.17
N ALA A 150 -14.17 -17.53 -2.86
CA ALA A 150 -14.24 -17.50 -4.33
C ALA A 150 -13.52 -16.28 -4.94
N LEU A 151 -13.21 -15.29 -4.12
CA LEU A 151 -12.42 -14.11 -4.49
C LEU A 151 -11.29 -13.95 -3.47
N LYS A 152 -10.08 -13.81 -3.98
CA LYS A 152 -8.90 -13.49 -3.15
C LYS A 152 -8.42 -12.09 -3.52
N PRO A 153 -8.32 -11.17 -2.56
CA PRO A 153 -7.65 -9.89 -2.77
C PRO A 153 -6.23 -10.08 -3.27
N TYR A 154 -5.69 -9.07 -3.93
CA TYR A 154 -4.27 -9.08 -4.25
C TYR A 154 -3.44 -9.05 -2.96
N SER A 155 -2.46 -9.94 -2.85
CA SER A 155 -1.42 -9.83 -1.83
C SER A 155 -0.49 -8.65 -2.13
N THR A 156 0.27 -8.21 -1.14
CA THR A 156 1.29 -7.18 -1.33
C THR A 156 2.33 -7.64 -2.36
N LEU A 157 2.75 -8.90 -2.29
CA LEU A 157 3.72 -9.46 -3.23
C LEU A 157 3.19 -9.54 -4.67
N GLU A 158 1.93 -9.94 -4.88
CA GLU A 158 1.34 -9.94 -6.23
C GLU A 158 1.35 -8.55 -6.85
N LEU A 159 1.04 -7.53 -6.06
CA LEU A 159 1.05 -6.14 -6.54
C LEU A 159 2.49 -5.67 -6.79
N THR A 160 3.43 -6.03 -5.93
CA THR A 160 4.86 -5.74 -6.13
C THR A 160 5.39 -6.43 -7.39
N GLN A 161 4.98 -7.67 -7.67
CA GLN A 161 5.36 -8.38 -8.89
C GLN A 161 4.94 -7.62 -10.16
N MET A 162 3.72 -7.09 -10.17
CA MET A 162 3.21 -6.30 -11.29
C MET A 162 3.99 -4.99 -11.51
N GLU A 163 4.56 -4.42 -10.46
CA GLU A 163 5.44 -3.25 -10.57
C GLU A 163 6.84 -3.62 -11.08
N ILE A 164 7.39 -4.73 -10.58
CA ILE A 164 8.67 -5.25 -11.06
C ILE A 164 8.62 -5.49 -12.56
N GLU A 165 7.53 -6.06 -13.09
CA GLU A 165 7.33 -6.32 -14.52
C GLU A 165 7.33 -5.05 -15.39
N LYS A 166 7.03 -3.89 -14.78
CA LYS A 166 7.08 -2.58 -15.46
C LYS A 166 8.44 -1.89 -15.33
N MET A 167 9.31 -2.38 -14.46
CA MET A 167 10.62 -1.77 -14.26
C MET A 167 11.50 -1.95 -15.51
N LYS A 168 12.20 -0.87 -15.83
CA LYS A 168 13.24 -0.93 -16.89
C LYS A 168 14.56 -1.31 -16.24
N LEU A 169 14.85 -2.59 -16.21
CA LEU A 169 16.12 -3.10 -15.70
C LEU A 169 17.09 -3.41 -16.86
N PRO A 170 18.41 -3.25 -16.66
CA PRO A 170 19.03 -2.73 -15.45
C PRO A 170 18.84 -1.23 -15.28
N SER A 171 18.73 -0.76 -14.02
CA SER A 171 18.64 0.65 -13.69
C SER A 171 19.82 1.09 -12.81
N LYS A 172 20.35 2.28 -13.08
CA LYS A 172 21.43 2.85 -12.30
C LYS A 172 20.87 3.38 -10.99
N LEU A 173 21.43 2.93 -9.86
CA LEU A 173 21.08 3.43 -8.53
C LEU A 173 21.97 4.62 -8.15
N GLU A 174 23.28 4.47 -8.33
CA GLU A 174 24.30 5.50 -8.14
C GLU A 174 25.52 5.20 -9.01
N ASP A 175 26.56 6.02 -8.93
CA ASP A 175 27.76 5.80 -9.74
C ASP A 175 28.43 4.46 -9.40
N GLY A 176 28.52 3.59 -10.40
CA GLY A 176 29.08 2.26 -10.27
C GLY A 176 28.18 1.22 -9.59
N VAL A 177 26.91 1.56 -9.30
CA VAL A 177 25.93 0.65 -8.66
C VAL A 177 24.68 0.54 -9.50
N TRP A 178 24.30 -0.67 -9.83
CA TRP A 178 23.15 -0.97 -10.69
C TRP A 178 22.22 -1.99 -10.05
N LEU A 179 20.92 -1.73 -10.09
CA LEU A 179 19.92 -2.76 -9.91
C LEU A 179 19.79 -3.53 -11.23
N THR A 180 20.23 -4.76 -11.24
CA THR A 180 20.26 -5.58 -12.46
C THR A 180 19.03 -6.44 -12.62
N ASP A 181 18.42 -6.89 -11.51
CA ASP A 181 17.20 -7.66 -11.50
C ASP A 181 16.43 -7.42 -10.21
N ALA A 182 15.11 -7.63 -10.25
CA ALA A 182 14.23 -7.68 -9.10
C ALA A 182 13.16 -8.76 -9.35
N TYR A 183 12.94 -9.64 -8.37
CA TYR A 183 12.00 -10.75 -8.49
C TYR A 183 11.49 -11.22 -7.14
N ILE A 184 10.39 -11.99 -7.16
CA ILE A 184 9.78 -12.56 -5.96
C ILE A 184 10.01 -14.08 -5.95
N LYS A 185 10.41 -14.59 -4.79
CA LYS A 185 10.51 -16.03 -4.53
C LYS A 185 9.97 -16.34 -3.14
N GLY A 186 8.86 -17.08 -3.09
CA GLY A 186 8.15 -17.32 -1.83
C GLY A 186 7.55 -16.02 -1.27
N ASN A 187 7.88 -15.70 -0.03
CA ASN A 187 7.51 -14.45 0.63
C ASN A 187 8.64 -13.40 0.59
N SER A 188 9.63 -13.58 -0.25
CA SER A 188 10.81 -12.71 -0.30
C SER A 188 10.91 -11.98 -1.62
N LEU A 189 11.22 -10.69 -1.53
CA LEU A 189 11.50 -9.78 -2.62
C LEU A 189 13.01 -9.65 -2.77
N PHE A 190 13.54 -10.10 -3.90
CA PHE A 190 14.97 -10.10 -4.21
C PHE A 190 15.34 -8.90 -5.08
N TYR A 191 16.49 -8.32 -4.76
CA TYR A 191 17.12 -7.23 -5.52
C TYR A 191 18.56 -7.64 -5.85
N ASP A 192 18.83 -7.89 -7.12
CA ASP A 192 20.18 -8.18 -7.58
C ASP A 192 20.91 -6.88 -7.92
N ILE A 193 21.93 -6.58 -7.14
CA ILE A 193 22.70 -5.35 -7.24
C ILE A 193 24.11 -5.69 -7.78
N LYS A 194 24.50 -4.98 -8.80
CA LYS A 194 25.86 -5.09 -9.38
C LYS A 194 26.68 -3.86 -9.02
N ILE A 195 27.88 -4.09 -8.51
CA ILE A 195 28.90 -3.06 -8.28
C ILE A 195 29.96 -3.16 -9.36
N GLU A 196 30.31 -2.03 -10.01
CA GLU A 196 31.30 -1.96 -11.10
C GLU A 196 32.76 -2.07 -10.61
N ALA A 197 32.98 -2.60 -9.44
CA ALA A 197 34.31 -2.86 -8.88
C ALA A 197 34.52 -4.37 -8.71
N LYS A 198 35.82 -4.79 -8.76
CA LYS A 198 36.21 -6.11 -8.31
C LYS A 198 36.25 -6.15 -6.79
N ILE A 199 35.46 -7.02 -6.19
CA ILE A 199 35.46 -7.22 -4.75
C ILE A 199 35.90 -8.63 -4.44
N ASP A 200 36.85 -8.76 -3.52
CA ASP A 200 37.22 -10.06 -2.98
C ASP A 200 36.38 -10.33 -1.72
N PRO A 201 35.48 -11.33 -1.75
CA PRO A 201 34.66 -11.64 -0.58
C PRO A 201 35.48 -11.92 0.69
N ALA A 202 36.69 -12.39 0.55
CA ALA A 202 37.57 -12.65 1.69
C ALA A 202 38.03 -11.38 2.43
N ASN A 203 37.95 -10.22 1.77
CA ASN A 203 38.30 -8.92 2.36
C ASN A 203 37.12 -8.22 3.05
N LEU A 204 35.89 -8.76 2.92
CA LEU A 204 34.72 -8.25 3.62
C LEU A 204 34.71 -8.77 5.06
N SER A 205 34.79 -7.86 5.99
CA SER A 205 34.63 -8.20 7.40
C SER A 205 33.13 -8.38 7.76
N SER A 206 32.87 -9.05 8.87
CA SER A 206 31.52 -9.13 9.44
C SER A 206 30.96 -7.74 9.79
N THR A 207 31.84 -6.80 10.10
CA THR A 207 31.45 -5.39 10.39
C THR A 207 30.97 -4.70 9.11
N ASP A 208 31.67 -4.88 7.98
CA ASP A 208 31.24 -4.27 6.71
C ASP A 208 29.84 -4.75 6.30
N VAL A 209 29.56 -6.05 6.44
CA VAL A 209 28.24 -6.63 6.15
C VAL A 209 27.18 -6.11 7.13
N ALA A 210 27.53 -5.93 8.41
CA ALA A 210 26.63 -5.37 9.40
C ALA A 210 26.30 -3.90 9.11
N ASP A 211 27.29 -3.11 8.69
CA ASP A 211 27.10 -1.71 8.31
C ASP A 211 26.23 -1.58 7.05
N MET A 212 26.45 -2.43 6.05
CA MET A 212 25.58 -2.52 4.87
C MET A 212 24.13 -2.84 5.28
N ARG A 213 23.94 -3.84 6.16
CA ARG A 213 22.62 -4.21 6.69
C ARG A 213 21.96 -3.03 7.38
N GLN A 214 22.68 -2.33 8.25
CA GLN A 214 22.15 -1.19 8.99
C GLN A 214 21.71 -0.06 8.05
N SER A 215 22.54 0.28 7.06
CA SER A 215 22.19 1.29 6.05
C SER A 215 20.92 0.94 5.26
N ILE A 216 20.75 -0.33 4.90
CA ILE A 216 19.53 -0.79 4.22
C ILE A 216 18.32 -0.64 5.14
N ILE A 217 18.44 -1.04 6.42
CA ILE A 217 17.34 -0.92 7.39
C ILE A 217 16.93 0.54 7.56
N GLU A 218 17.89 1.46 7.67
CA GLU A 218 17.61 2.90 7.77
C GLU A 218 16.88 3.41 6.52
N SER A 219 17.37 3.05 5.33
CA SER A 219 16.72 3.40 4.07
C SER A 219 15.29 2.85 3.96
N LEU A 220 15.06 1.60 4.36
CA LEU A 220 13.74 0.98 4.36
C LEU A 220 12.78 1.68 5.35
N LYS A 221 13.29 2.08 6.52
CA LYS A 221 12.51 2.79 7.53
C LYS A 221 12.18 4.23 7.13
N GLU A 222 13.04 4.88 6.37
CA GLU A 222 12.80 6.22 5.86
C GLU A 222 11.85 6.23 4.65
N GLU A 223 11.76 5.11 3.94
CA GLU A 223 10.93 5.01 2.74
C GLU A 223 9.44 5.18 3.10
N LYS A 224 8.89 6.33 2.72
CA LYS A 224 7.50 6.73 3.02
C LYS A 224 6.48 5.67 2.62
N MET A 225 6.73 5.02 1.49
CA MET A 225 5.84 4.00 0.97
C MET A 225 5.82 2.75 1.84
N LEU A 226 6.97 2.29 2.31
CA LEU A 226 7.03 1.10 3.16
C LEU A 226 6.35 1.33 4.51
N LYS A 227 6.37 2.57 5.04
CA LYS A 227 5.62 2.95 6.25
C LYS A 227 4.12 2.67 6.10
N LEU A 228 3.58 2.87 4.91
CA LEU A 228 2.17 2.61 4.61
C LEU A 228 1.84 1.11 4.60
N TYR A 229 2.85 0.27 4.29
CA TYR A 229 2.68 -1.19 4.13
C TYR A 229 3.13 -1.98 5.32
N LYS A 230 3.71 -1.36 6.34
CA LYS A 230 4.31 -2.09 7.45
C LYS A 230 3.39 -3.17 8.02
N LYS A 231 2.09 -2.88 8.20
CA LYS A 231 1.12 -3.88 8.70
C LYS A 231 0.99 -5.09 7.77
N ASN A 232 1.06 -4.87 6.46
CA ASN A 232 0.96 -5.97 5.49
C ASN A 232 2.28 -6.71 5.36
N ILE A 233 3.39 -5.99 5.34
CA ILE A 233 4.73 -6.58 5.33
C ILE A 233 4.86 -7.54 6.51
N VAL A 234 4.44 -7.12 7.71
CA VAL A 234 4.44 -7.95 8.91
C VAL A 234 3.44 -9.10 8.79
N ARG A 235 2.20 -8.84 8.38
CA ARG A 235 1.15 -9.85 8.28
C ARG A 235 1.45 -10.92 7.24
N GLU A 236 2.05 -10.53 6.12
CA GLU A 236 2.38 -11.42 5.00
C GLU A 236 3.80 -12.00 5.12
N ASP A 237 4.51 -11.68 6.21
CA ASP A 237 5.87 -12.14 6.50
C ASP A 237 6.83 -11.87 5.33
N ILE A 238 6.84 -10.60 4.84
CA ILE A 238 7.61 -10.24 3.65
C ILE A 238 9.04 -9.91 4.01
N HIS A 239 9.97 -10.57 3.34
CA HIS A 239 11.41 -10.34 3.44
C HIS A 239 11.93 -9.52 2.25
N PHE A 240 12.97 -8.74 2.49
CA PHE A 240 13.73 -7.99 1.49
C PHE A 240 15.14 -8.55 1.42
N VAL A 241 15.48 -9.16 0.29
CA VAL A 241 16.78 -9.83 0.09
C VAL A 241 17.61 -9.08 -0.94
N TYR A 242 18.71 -8.51 -0.50
CA TYR A 242 19.67 -7.79 -1.34
C TYR A 242 20.85 -8.68 -1.65
N VAL A 243 21.08 -8.94 -2.95
CA VAL A 243 22.16 -9.79 -3.44
C VAL A 243 23.16 -8.90 -4.16
N TYR A 244 24.34 -8.77 -3.61
CA TYR A 244 25.39 -7.92 -4.14
C TYR A 244 26.38 -8.73 -4.94
N ASN A 245 26.56 -8.38 -6.21
CA ASN A 245 27.48 -8.99 -7.15
C ASN A 245 28.57 -7.97 -7.56
N ASP A 246 29.80 -8.43 -7.74
CA ASP A 246 30.89 -7.61 -8.23
C ASP A 246 30.85 -7.46 -9.77
N SER A 247 31.83 -6.74 -10.33
CA SER A 247 31.93 -6.52 -11.78
C SER A 247 32.07 -7.82 -12.60
N ARG A 248 32.48 -8.93 -11.99
CA ARG A 248 32.61 -10.26 -12.60
C ARG A 248 31.32 -11.09 -12.47
N GLY A 249 30.29 -10.60 -11.75
CA GLY A 249 29.10 -11.34 -11.43
C GLY A 249 29.24 -12.32 -10.25
N VAL A 250 30.28 -12.15 -9.42
CA VAL A 250 30.51 -12.97 -8.24
C VAL A 250 29.75 -12.36 -7.08
N GLU A 251 28.82 -13.13 -6.47
CA GLU A 251 28.14 -12.73 -5.24
C GLU A 251 29.18 -12.56 -4.11
N PHE A 252 29.20 -11.40 -3.49
CA PHE A 252 30.09 -11.12 -2.38
C PHE A 252 29.35 -10.79 -1.06
N ALA A 253 28.08 -10.41 -1.14
CA ALA A 253 27.23 -10.23 0.03
C ALA A 253 25.77 -10.57 -0.29
N ARG A 254 25.08 -11.10 0.72
CA ARG A 254 23.63 -11.31 0.71
C ARG A 254 23.07 -10.86 2.03
N ILE A 255 22.10 -9.97 1.98
CA ILE A 255 21.49 -9.36 3.17
C ILE A 255 19.99 -9.60 3.12
N ASP A 256 19.51 -10.34 4.10
CA ASP A 256 18.07 -10.62 4.29
C ASP A 256 17.54 -9.74 5.43
N ILE A 257 16.53 -8.95 5.14
CA ILE A 257 15.83 -8.07 6.08
C ILE A 257 14.42 -8.59 6.22
N GLY A 258 14.10 -9.14 7.37
CA GLY A 258 12.76 -9.61 7.69
C GLY A 258 11.81 -8.49 8.14
N PRO A 259 10.52 -8.82 8.32
CA PRO A 259 9.47 -7.87 8.69
C PRO A 259 9.62 -7.32 10.11
N GLU A 260 10.48 -7.90 10.94
CA GLU A 260 10.69 -7.49 12.34
C GLU A 260 11.13 -6.03 12.49
N ILE A 261 11.77 -5.46 11.47
CA ILE A 261 12.18 -4.04 11.50
C ILE A 261 11.01 -3.07 11.54
N PHE A 262 9.80 -3.51 11.19
CA PHE A 262 8.57 -2.73 11.18
C PHE A 262 7.66 -3.00 12.39
N MET A 263 8.04 -3.91 13.32
CA MET A 263 7.20 -4.31 14.44
C MET A 263 7.23 -3.33 15.62
N TYR A 264 8.29 -2.53 15.76
CA TYR A 264 8.59 -1.77 16.97
C TYR A 264 8.57 -0.24 16.80
N GLU A 265 7.82 0.25 15.82
CA GLU A 265 7.62 1.70 15.63
C GLU A 265 6.20 2.15 15.96
#